data_0d63264d2a96c65bb01f181de6dd7d94
#
_entry.id   0d63264d2a96c65bb01f181de6dd7d94
#
_cell.length_a   1.000
_cell.length_b   1.000
_cell.length_c   1.000
_cell.angle_alpha   90.00
_cell.angle_beta   90.00
_cell.angle_gamma   90.00
#
_symmetry.space_group_name_H-M   'P 1'
#
loop_
_entity.id
_entity.type
_entity.pdbx_description
1 polymer ?
#
loop_
_entity_poly.entity_id
_entity_poly.type
_entity_poly.pdbx_seq_one_letter_code
_entity_poly.pdbx_strand_id
1 'polypeptide(L)'
;MQTSVIGFPRIGTLRELKFASEKYFKKEIEAGELLQKAQELRKTHWLTQKNAGITYISSNDFSFYDMVLDTAALLGIVPKRYKELNLSELDTYFAMARGYQGTFGDVKALAMKKWFNTNYHYIVPELEDDTEIKISGDKLWSEYAEAKSLGIETKPVVTGAYTILKLCRCTGNKTAADYVDEIVNAYKDLIEKCEKEQIAWIQFDEPALVQDMEKEDIELFHRLYDAILTAVKDCKVLLQTYFGDVRDIYQDLIEMPFDGIGLDFLEGKETLQLIESYGFPKEKKLFAGLVNGKNIWKNHYDKTLKIVNELADKGIDTVISTSCSLLHVPYTLGNEEKLSKEYTAYFSFAKEKLVELNELGKLADKKNYCDDEVYKKNHELFNGNRNCTNANVSERLSKVKEDDYIRLPKRSERQKLQKEEFKLPELPTTTIGSFPQTKDVKANRSAFKRGEKTEQEYIEFNKKKIAECVNWQEEIGIDVLVHGEYERNDMVEYFGESLGGFLFTQKAWVQSYGTRCVKPPIIWG
;
A
#
# COMPACT_ATOMS: atom_id res chain seq x y z
N MET A 1 -3.62 11.92 24.47
CA MET A 1 -2.36 11.42 23.88
C MET A 1 -2.28 11.87 22.43
N GLN A 2 -1.09 12.12 21.92
CA GLN A 2 -0.88 12.54 20.53
C GLN A 2 -1.15 11.41 19.54
N THR A 3 -1.54 11.75 18.32
CA THR A 3 -1.89 10.80 17.26
C THR A 3 -1.19 11.12 15.95
N SER A 4 -0.90 10.11 15.14
CA SER A 4 -0.20 10.24 13.87
C SER A 4 -0.80 9.38 12.76
N VAL A 5 -0.63 9.84 11.53
CA VAL A 5 -0.94 9.07 10.31
C VAL A 5 0.34 8.96 9.48
N ILE A 6 0.67 7.74 9.03
CA ILE A 6 1.86 7.51 8.18
C ILE A 6 1.64 8.06 6.77
N GLY A 7 0.44 7.92 6.24
CA GLY A 7 0.01 8.46 4.95
C GLY A 7 -1.47 8.26 4.72
N PHE A 8 -2.06 8.97 3.74
CA PHE A 8 -3.49 9.00 3.49
C PHE A 8 -3.85 8.59 2.05
N PRO A 9 -5.05 8.01 1.76
CA PRO A 9 -5.44 7.65 0.40
C PRO A 9 -5.53 8.87 -0.51
N ARG A 10 -4.81 8.83 -1.64
CA ARG A 10 -4.67 9.96 -2.56
C ARG A 10 -5.64 9.98 -3.74
N ILE A 11 -6.28 8.84 -4.03
CA ILE A 11 -7.15 8.73 -5.22
C ILE A 11 -8.44 9.56 -5.14
N GLY A 12 -8.76 10.10 -3.96
CA GLY A 12 -10.02 10.79 -3.68
C GLY A 12 -11.15 9.81 -3.31
N THR A 13 -12.26 10.36 -2.81
CA THR A 13 -13.39 9.58 -2.29
C THR A 13 -14.11 8.76 -3.36
N LEU A 14 -14.13 9.24 -4.62
CA LEU A 14 -14.75 8.59 -5.79
C LEU A 14 -13.73 8.36 -6.92
N ARG A 15 -12.44 8.29 -6.61
CA ARG A 15 -11.33 8.09 -7.55
C ARG A 15 -11.09 9.29 -8.48
N GLU A 16 -11.26 10.50 -7.96
CA GLU A 16 -11.15 11.74 -8.72
C GLU A 16 -9.77 11.87 -9.38
N LEU A 17 -8.69 11.53 -8.66
CA LEU A 17 -7.33 11.55 -9.22
C LEU A 17 -7.18 10.58 -10.40
N LYS A 18 -7.76 9.36 -10.28
CA LYS A 18 -7.73 8.38 -11.38
C LYS A 18 -8.31 8.97 -12.65
N PHE A 19 -9.52 9.52 -12.56
CA PHE A 19 -10.21 10.05 -13.74
C PHE A 19 -9.53 11.29 -14.32
N ALA A 20 -8.98 12.17 -13.48
CA ALA A 20 -8.19 13.32 -13.94
C ALA A 20 -6.93 12.85 -14.68
N SER A 21 -6.17 11.91 -14.10
CA SER A 21 -4.98 11.36 -14.75
C SER A 21 -5.30 10.65 -16.08
N GLU A 22 -6.39 9.87 -16.15
CA GLU A 22 -6.81 9.22 -17.40
C GLU A 22 -7.22 10.21 -18.49
N LYS A 23 -7.86 11.33 -18.12
CA LYS A 23 -8.17 12.43 -19.06
C LYS A 23 -6.89 13.10 -19.57
N TYR A 24 -5.93 13.34 -18.68
CA TYR A 24 -4.63 13.90 -19.06
C TYR A 24 -3.89 12.98 -20.04
N PHE A 25 -3.85 11.68 -19.79
CA PHE A 25 -3.22 10.71 -20.70
C PHE A 25 -3.90 10.64 -22.07
N LYS A 26 -5.19 10.94 -22.14
CA LYS A 26 -5.95 11.04 -23.40
C LYS A 26 -5.86 12.42 -24.05
N LYS A 27 -5.15 13.37 -23.43
CA LYS A 27 -5.05 14.77 -23.86
C LYS A 27 -6.43 15.46 -23.89
N GLU A 28 -7.33 15.07 -22.99
CA GLU A 28 -8.65 15.69 -22.79
C GLU A 28 -8.57 16.89 -21.83
N ILE A 29 -7.53 16.96 -21.00
CA ILE A 29 -7.20 18.08 -20.12
C ILE A 29 -5.71 18.39 -20.17
N GLU A 30 -5.35 19.64 -19.85
CA GLU A 30 -3.98 20.11 -19.77
C GLU A 30 -3.34 19.82 -18.39
N ALA A 31 -2.00 19.91 -18.32
CA ALA A 31 -1.24 19.68 -17.07
C ALA A 31 -1.73 20.56 -15.92
N GLY A 32 -2.04 21.83 -16.18
CA GLY A 32 -2.55 22.78 -15.17
C GLY A 32 -3.86 22.29 -14.52
N GLU A 33 -4.78 21.73 -15.28
CA GLU A 33 -6.04 21.19 -14.74
C GLU A 33 -5.80 19.94 -13.86
N LEU A 34 -4.87 19.07 -14.27
CA LEU A 34 -4.47 17.90 -13.45
C LEU A 34 -3.84 18.33 -12.15
N LEU A 35 -2.91 19.30 -12.18
CA LEU A 35 -2.24 19.85 -11.00
C LEU A 35 -3.23 20.55 -10.06
N GLN A 36 -4.18 21.32 -10.59
CA GLN A 36 -5.25 21.94 -9.81
C GLN A 36 -6.12 20.87 -9.11
N LYS A 37 -6.48 19.80 -9.82
CA LYS A 37 -7.25 18.71 -9.21
C LYS A 37 -6.47 18.02 -8.08
N ALA A 38 -5.17 17.83 -8.25
CA ALA A 38 -4.29 17.30 -7.21
C ALA A 38 -4.26 18.22 -5.97
N GLN A 39 -4.17 19.54 -6.17
CA GLN A 39 -4.19 20.53 -5.10
C GLN A 39 -5.52 20.50 -4.31
N GLU A 40 -6.66 20.42 -4.99
CA GLU A 40 -7.97 20.29 -4.35
C GLU A 40 -8.06 19.02 -3.49
N LEU A 41 -7.52 17.90 -3.97
CA LEU A 41 -7.49 16.64 -3.24
C LEU A 41 -6.57 16.74 -2.00
N ARG A 42 -5.36 17.25 -2.13
CA ARG A 42 -4.43 17.44 -0.99
C ARG A 42 -5.07 18.30 0.08
N LYS A 43 -5.64 19.46 -0.29
CA LYS A 43 -6.37 20.33 0.63
C LYS A 43 -7.46 19.57 1.39
N THR A 44 -8.27 18.77 0.67
CA THR A 44 -9.33 17.95 1.27
C THR A 44 -8.76 16.92 2.24
N HIS A 45 -7.66 16.26 1.90
CA HIS A 45 -7.03 15.25 2.73
C HIS A 45 -6.47 15.84 4.03
N TRP A 46 -5.76 16.97 3.96
CA TRP A 46 -5.23 17.65 5.16
C TRP A 46 -6.34 18.17 6.08
N LEU A 47 -7.38 18.79 5.50
CA LEU A 47 -8.53 19.24 6.29
C LEU A 47 -9.28 18.07 6.93
N THR A 48 -9.40 16.93 6.25
CA THR A 48 -10.01 15.72 6.81
C THR A 48 -9.25 15.22 8.03
N GLN A 49 -7.91 15.14 7.96
CA GLN A 49 -7.05 14.73 9.07
C GLN A 49 -7.10 15.76 10.22
N LYS A 50 -6.99 17.06 9.91
CA LYS A 50 -7.10 18.14 10.91
C LYS A 50 -8.43 18.11 11.65
N ASN A 51 -9.53 18.00 10.91
CA ASN A 51 -10.88 17.99 11.50
C ASN A 51 -11.13 16.72 12.33
N ALA A 52 -10.45 15.61 12.03
CA ALA A 52 -10.47 14.42 12.85
C ALA A 52 -9.62 14.53 14.12
N GLY A 53 -8.85 15.60 14.31
CA GLY A 53 -8.04 15.84 15.49
C GLY A 53 -6.68 15.12 15.48
N ILE A 54 -6.13 14.81 14.31
CA ILE A 54 -4.80 14.20 14.19
C ILE A 54 -3.72 15.23 14.51
N THR A 55 -2.75 14.85 15.34
CA THR A 55 -1.65 15.71 15.77
C THR A 55 -0.56 15.81 14.68
N TYR A 56 -0.08 14.65 14.19
CA TYR A 56 0.97 14.58 13.17
C TYR A 56 0.36 14.19 11.83
N ILE A 57 0.06 15.18 11.03
CA ILE A 57 -0.54 15.05 9.69
C ILE A 57 0.56 14.85 8.65
N SER A 58 0.39 13.93 7.72
CA SER A 58 1.33 13.69 6.62
C SER A 58 1.20 14.70 5.48
N SER A 59 2.32 15.02 4.82
CA SER A 59 2.37 15.66 3.50
C SER A 59 3.44 15.00 2.65
N ASN A 60 3.53 15.33 1.36
CA ASN A 60 4.37 14.65 0.37
C ASN A 60 4.04 13.16 0.17
N ASP A 61 3.01 12.64 0.83
CA ASP A 61 2.45 11.30 0.65
C ASP A 61 1.44 11.22 -0.52
N PHE A 62 1.05 12.37 -1.07
CA PHE A 62 0.29 12.46 -2.31
C PHE A 62 1.20 12.22 -3.51
N SER A 63 0.82 11.27 -4.38
CA SER A 63 1.57 10.90 -5.58
C SER A 63 0.63 10.74 -6.77
N PHE A 64 1.09 11.12 -7.95
CA PHE A 64 0.37 10.83 -9.19
C PHE A 64 0.47 9.36 -9.60
N TYR A 65 1.52 8.66 -9.18
CA TYR A 65 1.74 7.25 -9.51
C TYR A 65 2.16 6.41 -8.31
N ASP A 66 3.36 6.61 -7.76
CA ASP A 66 3.82 5.97 -6.52
C ASP A 66 4.92 6.78 -5.80
N MET A 67 5.06 6.57 -4.49
CA MET A 67 5.96 7.36 -3.64
C MET A 67 7.45 7.06 -3.88
N VAL A 68 7.80 5.87 -4.36
CA VAL A 68 9.20 5.53 -4.70
C VAL A 68 9.62 6.28 -5.94
N LEU A 69 8.74 6.33 -6.95
CA LEU A 69 8.98 7.13 -8.15
C LEU A 69 9.06 8.62 -7.83
N ASP A 70 8.21 9.13 -6.90
CA ASP A 70 8.28 10.51 -6.43
C ASP A 70 9.64 10.81 -5.78
N THR A 71 10.13 9.89 -4.92
CA THR A 71 11.44 10.02 -4.28
C THR A 71 12.57 9.93 -5.31
N ALA A 72 12.47 9.02 -6.28
CA ALA A 72 13.44 8.92 -7.37
C ALA A 72 13.50 10.22 -8.20
N ALA A 73 12.35 10.80 -8.53
CA ALA A 73 12.29 12.09 -9.23
C ALA A 73 12.89 13.23 -8.40
N LEU A 74 12.57 13.28 -7.09
CA LEU A 74 13.15 14.24 -6.15
C LEU A 74 14.68 14.14 -6.06
N LEU A 75 15.23 12.92 -6.16
CA LEU A 75 16.66 12.65 -6.14
C LEU A 75 17.33 12.77 -7.52
N GLY A 76 16.59 13.19 -8.55
CA GLY A 76 17.12 13.31 -9.92
C GLY A 76 17.44 11.96 -10.60
N ILE A 77 16.98 10.84 -10.02
CA ILE A 77 17.17 9.50 -10.57
C ILE A 77 16.23 9.31 -11.76
N VAL A 78 16.64 9.84 -12.90
CA VAL A 78 15.93 9.75 -14.18
C VAL A 78 16.89 9.13 -15.19
N PRO A 79 16.62 7.92 -15.71
CA PRO A 79 17.47 7.28 -16.73
C PRO A 79 17.60 8.12 -18.00
N LYS A 80 18.77 8.05 -18.64
CA LYS A 80 19.14 8.85 -19.80
C LYS A 80 18.12 8.78 -20.94
N ARG A 81 17.57 7.58 -21.20
CA ARG A 81 16.55 7.38 -22.25
C ARG A 81 15.29 8.22 -22.07
N TYR A 82 14.94 8.63 -20.84
CA TYR A 82 13.80 9.54 -20.59
C TYR A 82 14.21 11.01 -20.66
N LYS A 83 15.45 11.36 -20.22
CA LYS A 83 15.99 12.72 -20.35
C LYS A 83 16.10 13.13 -21.83
N GLU A 84 16.50 12.20 -22.70
CA GLU A 84 16.65 12.43 -24.15
C GLU A 84 15.30 12.71 -24.87
N LEU A 85 14.16 12.38 -24.25
CA LEU A 85 12.83 12.72 -24.79
C LEU A 85 12.52 14.23 -24.70
N ASN A 86 13.25 15.00 -23.88
CA ASN A 86 13.03 16.43 -23.68
C ASN A 86 11.56 16.80 -23.37
N LEU A 87 10.89 15.98 -22.58
CA LEU A 87 9.52 16.20 -22.13
C LEU A 87 9.48 17.16 -20.92
N SER A 88 8.27 17.65 -20.58
CA SER A 88 8.05 18.33 -19.30
C SER A 88 8.40 17.40 -18.13
N GLU A 89 8.63 17.96 -16.93
CA GLU A 89 8.90 17.15 -15.72
C GLU A 89 7.76 16.15 -15.45
N LEU A 90 6.51 16.61 -15.56
CA LEU A 90 5.32 15.75 -15.36
C LEU A 90 5.22 14.64 -16.41
N ASP A 91 5.48 14.96 -17.67
CA ASP A 91 5.44 13.95 -18.75
C ASP A 91 6.61 12.99 -18.64
N THR A 92 7.80 13.43 -18.22
CA THR A 92 8.96 12.58 -17.94
C THR A 92 8.65 11.62 -16.80
N TYR A 93 8.02 12.11 -15.72
CA TYR A 93 7.56 11.29 -14.61
C TYR A 93 6.58 10.19 -15.07
N PHE A 94 5.59 10.55 -15.88
CA PHE A 94 4.65 9.56 -16.44
C PHE A 94 5.30 8.65 -17.50
N ALA A 95 6.29 9.12 -18.25
CA ALA A 95 7.03 8.29 -19.19
C ALA A 95 7.83 7.19 -18.46
N MET A 96 8.45 7.51 -17.32
CA MET A 96 9.09 6.51 -16.47
C MET A 96 8.10 5.44 -15.99
N ALA A 97 6.90 5.86 -15.57
CA ALA A 97 5.89 4.96 -15.03
C ALA A 97 5.16 4.10 -16.06
N ARG A 98 4.95 4.61 -17.29
CA ARG A 98 4.04 4.03 -18.29
C ARG A 98 4.69 3.76 -19.64
N GLY A 99 5.92 4.19 -19.82
CA GLY A 99 6.55 4.30 -21.14
C GLY A 99 6.03 5.53 -21.91
N TYR A 100 6.66 5.77 -23.03
CA TYR A 100 6.30 6.85 -23.93
C TYR A 100 6.34 6.36 -25.38
N GLN A 101 5.30 6.66 -26.14
CA GLN A 101 5.25 6.50 -27.59
C GLN A 101 4.72 7.80 -28.21
N GLY A 102 5.52 8.44 -29.04
CA GLY A 102 5.11 9.70 -29.64
C GLY A 102 6.20 10.36 -30.48
N THR A 103 6.04 11.65 -30.73
CA THR A 103 6.89 12.44 -31.61
C THR A 103 8.36 12.45 -31.20
N PHE A 104 8.64 12.31 -29.89
CA PHE A 104 10.00 12.43 -29.35
C PHE A 104 10.70 11.07 -29.16
N GLY A 105 10.04 9.96 -29.46
CA GLY A 105 10.63 8.64 -29.39
C GLY A 105 9.67 7.54 -28.96
N ASP A 106 10.23 6.35 -28.71
CA ASP A 106 9.54 5.18 -28.17
C ASP A 106 10.40 4.59 -27.05
N VAL A 107 9.94 4.69 -25.82
CA VAL A 107 10.67 4.24 -24.63
C VAL A 107 9.74 3.40 -23.74
N LYS A 108 10.20 2.22 -23.34
CA LYS A 108 9.49 1.33 -22.42
C LYS A 108 9.43 1.94 -21.02
N ALA A 109 8.35 1.63 -20.28
CA ALA A 109 8.25 1.93 -18.86
C ALA A 109 9.37 1.26 -18.05
N LEU A 110 9.68 1.82 -16.90
CA LEU A 110 10.46 1.16 -15.85
C LEU A 110 9.72 -0.08 -15.34
N ALA A 111 10.45 -1.01 -14.76
CA ALA A 111 9.87 -2.21 -14.17
C ALA A 111 8.97 -1.85 -12.98
N MET A 112 7.98 -2.68 -12.73
CA MET A 112 7.06 -2.52 -11.61
C MET A 112 7.14 -3.74 -10.70
N LYS A 113 7.19 -3.52 -9.37
CA LYS A 113 7.21 -4.58 -8.35
C LYS A 113 6.18 -4.28 -7.27
N LYS A 114 5.79 -5.31 -6.53
CA LYS A 114 4.92 -5.15 -5.36
C LYS A 114 5.65 -4.38 -4.25
N TRP A 115 4.90 -3.48 -3.60
CA TRP A 115 5.32 -2.80 -2.39
C TRP A 115 5.21 -3.76 -1.21
N PHE A 116 6.32 -4.41 -0.90
CA PHE A 116 6.42 -5.44 0.14
C PHE A 116 5.29 -6.48 0.07
N ASN A 117 4.64 -6.78 1.18
CA ASN A 117 3.57 -7.77 1.28
C ASN A 117 2.16 -7.19 0.99
N THR A 118 2.08 -6.12 0.19
CA THR A 118 0.82 -5.46 -0.18
C THR A 118 0.40 -5.75 -1.63
N ASN A 119 -0.81 -5.34 -2.00
CA ASN A 119 -1.24 -5.33 -3.40
C ASN A 119 -0.92 -4.00 -4.13
N TYR A 120 -0.24 -3.07 -3.45
CA TYR A 120 0.28 -1.86 -4.04
C TYR A 120 1.59 -2.15 -4.77
N HIS A 121 1.85 -1.42 -5.86
CA HIS A 121 3.06 -1.60 -6.67
C HIS A 121 3.79 -0.27 -6.81
N TYR A 122 5.10 -0.34 -6.87
CA TYR A 122 5.98 0.78 -7.11
C TYR A 122 6.76 0.60 -8.42
N ILE A 123 7.17 1.70 -9.00
CA ILE A 123 8.08 1.75 -10.15
C ILE A 123 9.50 1.64 -9.65
N VAL A 124 10.25 0.67 -10.18
CA VAL A 124 11.65 0.39 -9.79
C VAL A 124 12.56 1.45 -10.41
N PRO A 125 13.20 2.33 -9.61
CA PRO A 125 14.15 3.28 -10.15
C PRO A 125 15.38 2.57 -10.71
N GLU A 126 15.97 3.07 -11.79
CA GLU A 126 17.18 2.56 -12.38
C GLU A 126 18.35 3.53 -12.18
N LEU A 127 19.48 3.00 -11.71
CA LEU A 127 20.74 3.70 -11.55
C LEU A 127 21.68 3.26 -12.68
N GLU A 128 22.00 4.19 -13.58
CA GLU A 128 22.98 4.04 -14.65
C GLU A 128 24.35 4.54 -14.15
N ASP A 129 25.47 4.05 -14.70
CA ASP A 129 26.83 4.39 -14.22
C ASP A 129 27.11 5.91 -14.17
N ASP A 130 26.42 6.69 -14.98
CA ASP A 130 26.51 8.15 -15.05
C ASP A 130 25.33 8.87 -14.35
N THR A 131 24.52 8.16 -13.58
CA THR A 131 23.44 8.78 -12.80
C THR A 131 24.04 9.72 -11.75
N GLU A 132 23.65 10.99 -11.79
CA GLU A 132 23.93 11.97 -10.73
C GLU A 132 22.74 12.03 -9.77
N ILE A 133 22.98 11.71 -8.50
CA ILE A 133 21.96 11.79 -7.45
C ILE A 133 22.08 13.11 -6.73
N LYS A 134 21.07 13.97 -6.89
CA LYS A 134 20.99 15.29 -6.27
C LYS A 134 19.53 15.74 -6.18
N ILE A 135 19.22 16.62 -5.26
CA ILE A 135 17.86 17.19 -5.14
C ILE A 135 17.44 17.86 -6.44
N SER A 136 16.29 17.44 -6.96
CA SER A 136 15.65 17.94 -8.17
C SER A 136 14.18 18.27 -7.91
N GLY A 137 13.75 19.46 -8.30
CA GLY A 137 12.39 19.94 -8.04
C GLY A 137 12.15 20.39 -6.60
N ASP A 138 10.91 20.70 -6.29
CA ASP A 138 10.52 21.27 -4.99
C ASP A 138 9.18 20.74 -4.44
N LYS A 139 8.66 19.65 -5.00
CA LYS A 139 7.35 19.05 -4.63
C LYS A 139 7.15 18.97 -3.11
N LEU A 140 8.12 18.43 -2.37
CA LEU A 140 8.05 18.24 -0.93
C LEU A 140 7.77 19.57 -0.21
N TRP A 141 8.54 20.60 -0.53
CA TRP A 141 8.46 21.91 0.14
C TRP A 141 7.25 22.71 -0.34
N SER A 142 6.89 22.60 -1.62
CA SER A 142 5.68 23.21 -2.18
C SER A 142 4.42 22.67 -1.52
N GLU A 143 4.31 21.34 -1.34
CA GLU A 143 3.17 20.72 -0.66
C GLU A 143 3.14 21.07 0.84
N TYR A 144 4.30 21.14 1.50
CA TYR A 144 4.38 21.61 2.88
C TYR A 144 3.89 23.08 3.00
N ALA A 145 4.37 23.97 2.14
CA ALA A 145 3.96 25.38 2.11
C ALA A 145 2.45 25.51 1.81
N GLU A 146 1.92 24.67 0.90
CA GLU A 146 0.48 24.61 0.60
C GLU A 146 -0.34 24.25 1.85
N ALA A 147 0.06 23.21 2.60
CA ALA A 147 -0.59 22.84 3.86
C ALA A 147 -0.46 23.94 4.92
N LYS A 148 0.71 24.53 5.06
CA LYS A 148 0.98 25.63 6.01
C LYS A 148 0.13 26.86 5.72
N SER A 149 -0.15 27.17 4.44
CA SER A 149 -1.05 28.24 4.04
C SER A 149 -2.50 28.04 4.52
N LEU A 150 -2.89 26.79 4.79
CA LEU A 150 -4.18 26.41 5.38
C LEU A 150 -4.15 26.39 6.92
N GLY A 151 -3.04 26.81 7.53
CA GLY A 151 -2.82 26.74 8.98
C GLY A 151 -2.69 25.30 9.50
N ILE A 152 -2.07 24.44 8.69
CA ILE A 152 -1.84 23.03 9.03
C ILE A 152 -0.33 22.78 8.99
N GLU A 153 0.24 22.45 10.16
CA GLU A 153 1.59 21.94 10.26
C GLU A 153 1.58 20.46 9.87
N THR A 154 2.46 20.06 8.96
CA THR A 154 2.56 18.67 8.49
C THR A 154 3.97 18.14 8.66
N LYS A 155 4.11 16.82 8.68
CA LYS A 155 5.39 16.13 8.54
C LYS A 155 5.51 15.57 7.12
N PRO A 156 6.38 16.11 6.27
CA PRO A 156 6.64 15.52 4.95
C PRO A 156 7.15 14.09 5.07
N VAL A 157 6.67 13.22 4.18
CA VAL A 157 7.05 11.81 4.11
C VAL A 157 7.91 11.57 2.88
N VAL A 158 9.04 10.92 3.05
CA VAL A 158 9.98 10.55 1.98
C VAL A 158 10.38 9.08 2.17
N THR A 159 10.52 8.32 1.09
CA THR A 159 11.16 7.00 1.19
C THR A 159 12.58 7.17 1.72
N GLY A 160 12.95 6.44 2.77
CA GLY A 160 14.25 6.59 3.43
C GLY A 160 15.43 6.13 2.56
N ALA A 161 16.61 6.55 2.95
CA ALA A 161 17.83 6.38 2.16
C ALA A 161 18.22 4.90 1.96
N TYR A 162 18.01 4.07 2.98
CA TYR A 162 18.29 2.65 2.88
C TYR A 162 17.27 1.96 1.98
N THR A 163 15.97 2.20 2.19
CA THR A 163 14.91 1.59 1.39
C THR A 163 15.01 1.99 -0.09
N ILE A 164 15.20 3.27 -0.42
CA ILE A 164 15.29 3.68 -1.83
C ILE A 164 16.48 3.00 -2.53
N LEU A 165 17.62 2.91 -1.86
CA LEU A 165 18.83 2.26 -2.41
C LEU A 165 18.62 0.75 -2.63
N LYS A 166 17.97 0.06 -1.67
CA LYS A 166 17.63 -1.38 -1.78
C LYS A 166 16.60 -1.66 -2.88
N LEU A 167 15.72 -0.71 -3.18
CA LEU A 167 14.68 -0.85 -4.20
C LEU A 167 15.15 -0.46 -5.62
N CYS A 168 16.20 0.32 -5.74
CA CYS A 168 16.80 0.68 -7.02
C CYS A 168 17.41 -0.53 -7.73
N ARG A 169 17.47 -0.44 -9.05
CA ARG A 169 18.16 -1.40 -9.90
C ARG A 169 19.36 -0.74 -10.57
N CYS A 170 20.56 -1.21 -10.28
CA CYS A 170 21.75 -0.84 -11.03
C CYS A 170 21.72 -1.51 -12.41
N THR A 171 21.91 -0.73 -13.47
CA THR A 171 21.83 -1.18 -14.88
C THR A 171 23.17 -1.12 -15.62
N GLY A 172 24.23 -0.65 -14.95
CA GLY A 172 25.60 -0.57 -15.45
C GLY A 172 26.56 -1.50 -14.72
N ASN A 173 27.80 -1.04 -14.55
CA ASN A 173 28.86 -1.74 -13.83
C ASN A 173 28.91 -1.41 -12.33
N LYS A 174 28.38 -0.25 -11.94
CA LYS A 174 28.29 0.18 -10.55
C LYS A 174 27.28 -0.67 -9.77
N THR A 175 27.52 -0.83 -8.49
CA THR A 175 26.63 -1.46 -7.51
C THR A 175 25.93 -0.41 -6.65
N ALA A 176 24.96 -0.80 -5.84
CA ALA A 176 24.30 0.11 -4.90
C ALA A 176 25.28 0.79 -3.93
N ALA A 177 26.36 0.09 -3.54
CA ALA A 177 27.37 0.63 -2.63
C ALA A 177 28.16 1.83 -3.23
N ASP A 178 28.25 1.91 -4.55
CA ASP A 178 28.95 2.99 -5.26
C ASP A 178 28.17 4.32 -5.27
N TYR A 179 26.86 4.29 -4.94
CA TYR A 179 26.00 5.49 -4.88
C TYR A 179 25.74 6.00 -3.46
N VAL A 180 26.32 5.36 -2.44
CA VAL A 180 26.05 5.70 -1.02
C VAL A 180 26.40 7.15 -0.72
N ASP A 181 27.54 7.63 -1.14
CA ASP A 181 28.00 8.99 -0.84
C ASP A 181 27.13 10.05 -1.55
N GLU A 182 26.66 9.75 -2.77
CA GLU A 182 25.72 10.62 -3.49
C GLU A 182 24.35 10.66 -2.82
N ILE A 183 23.82 9.51 -2.38
CA ILE A 183 22.58 9.41 -1.60
C ILE A 183 22.71 10.18 -0.28
N VAL A 184 23.80 10.00 0.46
CA VAL A 184 24.07 10.72 1.71
C VAL A 184 24.02 12.24 1.47
N ASN A 185 24.73 12.72 0.45
CA ASN A 185 24.76 14.17 0.13
C ASN A 185 23.36 14.68 -0.23
N ALA A 186 22.61 13.97 -1.06
CA ALA A 186 21.26 14.36 -1.44
C ALA A 186 20.29 14.41 -0.24
N TYR A 187 20.38 13.46 0.69
CA TYR A 187 19.54 13.50 1.91
C TYR A 187 20.00 14.58 2.89
N LYS A 188 21.29 14.92 2.96
CA LYS A 188 21.76 16.08 3.71
C LYS A 188 21.20 17.38 3.13
N ASP A 189 21.29 17.56 1.81
CA ASP A 189 20.72 18.72 1.12
C ASP A 189 19.20 18.82 1.36
N LEU A 190 18.51 17.67 1.38
CA LEU A 190 17.08 17.60 1.68
C LEU A 190 16.79 18.11 3.10
N ILE A 191 17.53 17.63 4.11
CA ILE A 191 17.39 18.06 5.51
C ILE A 191 17.72 19.55 5.63
N GLU A 192 18.84 20.02 5.05
CA GLU A 192 19.22 21.42 5.10
C GLU A 192 18.16 22.35 4.48
N LYS A 193 17.48 21.90 3.43
CA LYS A 193 16.36 22.65 2.86
C LYS A 193 15.14 22.61 3.78
N CYS A 194 14.86 21.49 4.47
CA CYS A 194 13.82 21.41 5.49
C CYS A 194 14.10 22.38 6.67
N GLU A 195 15.35 22.48 7.10
CA GLU A 195 15.78 23.45 8.12
C GLU A 195 15.51 24.89 7.69
N LYS A 196 15.84 25.25 6.44
CA LYS A 196 15.59 26.58 5.87
C LYS A 196 14.10 26.93 5.80
N GLU A 197 13.26 25.95 5.48
CA GLU A 197 11.80 26.09 5.42
C GLU A 197 11.13 25.97 6.80
N GLN A 198 11.91 25.77 7.87
CA GLN A 198 11.44 25.63 9.26
C GLN A 198 10.40 24.51 9.41
N ILE A 199 10.65 23.36 8.78
CA ILE A 199 9.84 22.16 8.91
C ILE A 199 10.11 21.55 10.28
N ALA A 200 9.05 21.35 11.08
CA ALA A 200 9.19 20.85 12.44
C ALA A 200 9.57 19.36 12.50
N TRP A 201 9.03 18.56 11.59
CA TRP A 201 9.28 17.12 11.50
C TRP A 201 9.39 16.67 10.06
N ILE A 202 10.34 15.78 9.77
CA ILE A 202 10.38 14.97 8.54
C ILE A 202 10.31 13.49 8.87
N GLN A 203 9.59 12.73 8.06
CA GLN A 203 9.47 11.28 8.18
C GLN A 203 10.21 10.58 7.06
N PHE A 204 11.14 9.69 7.42
CA PHE A 204 11.79 8.77 6.50
C PHE A 204 11.15 7.38 6.63
N ASP A 205 10.50 6.92 5.56
CA ASP A 205 9.89 5.60 5.49
C ASP A 205 10.94 4.54 5.15
N GLU A 206 11.24 3.68 6.11
CA GLU A 206 12.24 2.61 5.99
C GLU A 206 11.64 1.20 6.17
N PRO A 207 10.64 0.82 5.37
CA PRO A 207 10.05 -0.53 5.48
C PRO A 207 11.00 -1.66 5.10
N ALA A 208 12.11 -1.40 4.40
CA ALA A 208 13.09 -2.43 4.12
C ALA A 208 13.80 -2.96 5.37
N LEU A 209 13.78 -2.21 6.48
CA LEU A 209 14.37 -2.63 7.77
C LEU A 209 13.62 -3.77 8.48
N VAL A 210 12.42 -4.13 8.02
CA VAL A 210 11.67 -5.27 8.58
C VAL A 210 11.96 -6.58 7.85
N GLN A 211 12.80 -6.54 6.81
CA GLN A 211 13.31 -7.74 6.14
C GLN A 211 14.46 -8.34 6.94
N ASP A 212 14.78 -9.62 6.68
CA ASP A 212 15.97 -10.23 7.26
C ASP A 212 17.22 -9.46 6.79
N MET A 213 18.05 -9.04 7.73
CA MET A 213 19.23 -8.21 7.48
C MET A 213 20.51 -8.99 7.76
N GLU A 214 21.39 -9.00 6.78
CA GLU A 214 22.76 -9.49 6.97
C GLU A 214 23.64 -8.36 7.54
N LYS A 215 24.85 -8.71 7.98
CA LYS A 215 25.79 -7.76 8.60
C LYS A 215 26.11 -6.58 7.66
N GLU A 216 26.25 -6.85 6.38
CA GLU A 216 26.51 -5.85 5.33
C GLU A 216 25.34 -4.86 5.19
N ASP A 217 24.11 -5.31 5.41
CA ASP A 217 22.92 -4.46 5.40
C ASP A 217 22.91 -3.49 6.57
N ILE A 218 23.28 -3.97 7.76
CA ILE A 218 23.40 -3.14 8.97
C ILE A 218 24.53 -2.11 8.79
N GLU A 219 25.70 -2.54 8.30
CA GLU A 219 26.83 -1.65 8.01
C GLU A 219 26.44 -0.57 6.96
N LEU A 220 25.69 -0.95 5.93
CA LEU A 220 25.17 0.00 4.93
C LEU A 220 24.22 1.02 5.56
N PHE A 221 23.29 0.57 6.42
CA PHE A 221 22.36 1.44 7.12
C PHE A 221 23.11 2.47 8.00
N HIS A 222 24.10 2.05 8.75
CA HIS A 222 24.96 2.93 9.54
C HIS A 222 25.71 3.92 8.66
N ARG A 223 26.36 3.45 7.60
CA ARG A 223 27.07 4.33 6.66
C ARG A 223 26.19 5.44 6.10
N LEU A 224 24.91 5.15 5.83
CA LEU A 224 23.93 6.13 5.36
C LEU A 224 23.55 7.10 6.49
N TYR A 225 22.98 6.60 7.58
CA TYR A 225 22.31 7.44 8.56
C TYR A 225 23.24 8.13 9.55
N ASP A 226 24.40 7.56 9.91
CA ASP A 226 25.42 8.26 10.71
C ASP A 226 25.89 9.55 10.00
N ALA A 227 25.98 9.49 8.67
CA ALA A 227 26.35 10.66 7.88
C ALA A 227 25.16 11.61 7.65
N ILE A 228 23.98 11.11 7.29
CA ILE A 228 22.80 11.95 6.99
C ILE A 228 22.38 12.76 8.21
N LEU A 229 22.35 12.15 9.39
CA LEU A 229 21.88 12.80 10.62
C LEU A 229 22.80 13.93 11.10
N THR A 230 24.03 14.03 10.61
CA THR A 230 24.90 15.19 10.88
C THR A 230 24.36 16.52 10.34
N ALA A 231 23.42 16.49 9.39
CA ALA A 231 22.78 17.68 8.84
C ALA A 231 21.61 18.21 9.68
N VAL A 232 21.13 17.42 10.64
CA VAL A 232 19.99 17.74 11.51
C VAL A 232 20.39 18.79 12.54
N LYS A 233 19.52 19.82 12.72
CA LYS A 233 19.69 20.88 13.73
C LYS A 233 18.41 21.07 14.53
N ASP A 234 17.38 21.67 13.93
CA ASP A 234 16.10 22.01 14.56
C ASP A 234 14.94 21.14 14.03
N CYS A 235 15.03 20.67 12.76
CA CYS A 235 14.07 19.76 12.15
C CYS A 235 14.17 18.37 12.75
N LYS A 236 13.11 17.89 13.37
CA LYS A 236 13.07 16.56 13.98
C LYS A 236 12.91 15.47 12.94
N VAL A 237 13.65 14.37 13.12
CA VAL A 237 13.63 13.23 12.20
C VAL A 237 12.89 12.04 12.82
N LEU A 238 11.82 11.62 12.16
CA LEU A 238 11.12 10.36 12.42
C LEU A 238 11.58 9.29 11.42
N LEU A 239 12.20 8.23 11.93
CA LEU A 239 12.40 7.00 11.15
C LEU A 239 11.17 6.12 11.33
N GLN A 240 10.47 5.79 10.25
CA GLN A 240 9.22 5.05 10.27
C GLN A 240 9.36 3.69 9.60
N THR A 241 9.11 2.62 10.33
CA THR A 241 9.05 1.25 9.83
C THR A 241 7.63 0.71 9.86
N TYR A 242 7.31 -0.25 8.99
CA TYR A 242 6.02 -0.91 8.91
C TYR A 242 6.09 -2.23 8.12
N PHE A 243 5.07 -3.09 8.24
CA PHE A 243 4.91 -4.43 7.66
C PHE A 243 5.70 -5.54 8.37
N GLY A 244 6.23 -5.29 9.55
CA GLY A 244 6.97 -6.24 10.35
C GLY A 244 7.70 -5.59 11.51
N ASP A 245 8.49 -6.37 12.23
CA ASP A 245 9.39 -5.88 13.28
C ASP A 245 10.83 -5.72 12.76
N VAL A 246 11.62 -4.99 13.50
CA VAL A 246 13.00 -4.62 13.16
C VAL A 246 14.01 -5.38 14.03
N ARG A 247 13.78 -6.69 14.25
CA ARG A 247 14.55 -7.52 15.18
C ARG A 247 16.06 -7.49 14.97
N ASP A 248 16.49 -7.40 13.70
CA ASP A 248 17.92 -7.48 13.36
C ASP A 248 18.67 -6.15 13.57
N ILE A 249 17.93 -5.02 13.69
CA ILE A 249 18.51 -3.67 13.80
C ILE A 249 17.92 -2.84 14.94
N TYR A 250 17.07 -3.41 15.79
CA TYR A 250 16.38 -2.66 16.83
C TYR A 250 17.31 -1.89 17.75
N GLN A 251 18.40 -2.53 18.22
CA GLN A 251 19.36 -1.91 19.15
C GLN A 251 20.07 -0.72 18.51
N ASP A 252 20.50 -0.87 17.26
CA ASP A 252 21.11 0.21 16.50
C ASP A 252 20.15 1.40 16.34
N LEU A 253 18.88 1.14 16.00
CA LEU A 253 17.88 2.19 15.83
C LEU A 253 17.61 3.01 17.08
N ILE A 254 17.56 2.36 18.26
CA ILE A 254 17.32 3.08 19.52
C ILE A 254 18.53 3.89 19.98
N GLU A 255 19.75 3.54 19.57
CA GLU A 255 20.99 4.26 19.88
C GLU A 255 21.23 5.46 18.94
N MET A 256 20.78 5.40 17.68
CA MET A 256 20.98 6.48 16.69
C MET A 256 20.19 7.75 17.04
N PRO A 257 20.64 8.94 16.67
CA PRO A 257 20.07 10.22 17.10
C PRO A 257 18.80 10.62 16.32
N PHE A 258 17.86 9.69 16.15
CA PHE A 258 16.52 10.01 15.67
C PHE A 258 15.69 10.64 16.81
N ASP A 259 14.84 11.62 16.52
CA ASP A 259 13.90 12.21 17.48
C ASP A 259 12.67 11.32 17.70
N GLY A 260 12.31 10.54 16.70
CA GLY A 260 11.20 9.59 16.75
C GLY A 260 11.49 8.31 15.98
N ILE A 261 10.95 7.21 16.49
CA ILE A 261 11.00 5.90 15.84
C ILE A 261 9.57 5.38 15.72
N GLY A 262 9.17 5.03 14.51
CA GLY A 262 7.87 4.42 14.22
C GLY A 262 7.99 2.91 14.07
N LEU A 263 7.26 2.17 14.90
CA LEU A 263 7.27 0.71 14.93
C LEU A 263 5.87 0.12 14.71
N ASP A 264 5.80 -0.97 13.98
CA ASP A 264 4.56 -1.72 13.74
C ASP A 264 4.31 -2.71 14.89
N PHE A 265 3.18 -2.57 15.58
CA PHE A 265 2.75 -3.46 16.67
C PHE A 265 1.74 -4.53 16.21
N LEU A 266 1.37 -4.53 14.93
CA LEU A 266 0.34 -5.43 14.40
C LEU A 266 0.92 -6.53 13.52
N GLU A 267 1.80 -6.20 12.60
CA GLU A 267 2.57 -7.17 11.81
C GLU A 267 3.94 -7.45 12.45
N GLY A 268 4.50 -6.51 13.21
CA GLY A 268 5.72 -6.67 14.00
C GLY A 268 5.47 -7.47 15.28
N LYS A 269 5.48 -8.78 15.16
CA LYS A 269 5.14 -9.70 16.27
C LYS A 269 6.10 -9.62 17.44
N GLU A 270 7.36 -9.31 17.17
CA GLU A 270 8.43 -9.21 18.17
C GLU A 270 8.57 -7.78 18.74
N THR A 271 7.86 -6.78 18.19
CA THR A 271 8.06 -5.36 18.55
C THR A 271 7.93 -5.10 20.05
N LEU A 272 6.90 -5.61 20.70
CA LEU A 272 6.72 -5.42 22.14
C LEU A 272 7.81 -6.13 22.96
N GLN A 273 8.18 -7.34 22.55
CA GLN A 273 9.25 -8.11 23.18
C GLN A 273 10.63 -7.46 23.03
N LEU A 274 10.89 -6.82 21.87
CA LEU A 274 12.12 -6.05 21.67
C LEU A 274 12.20 -4.86 22.64
N ILE A 275 11.10 -4.12 22.80
CA ILE A 275 11.01 -3.03 23.78
C ILE A 275 11.17 -3.55 25.22
N GLU A 276 10.61 -4.71 25.54
CA GLU A 276 10.77 -5.33 26.86
C GLU A 276 12.21 -5.76 27.14
N SER A 277 12.87 -6.31 26.13
CA SER A 277 14.21 -6.89 26.28
C SER A 277 15.32 -5.84 26.29
N TYR A 278 15.19 -4.79 25.45
CA TYR A 278 16.25 -3.80 25.22
C TYR A 278 15.88 -2.39 25.69
N GLY A 279 14.61 -2.16 26.08
CA GLY A 279 14.12 -0.84 26.45
C GLY A 279 13.80 0.05 25.24
N PHE A 280 13.41 1.29 25.54
CA PHE A 280 13.23 2.36 24.54
C PHE A 280 13.67 3.70 25.18
N PRO A 281 14.47 4.54 24.50
CA PRO A 281 14.99 5.80 25.04
C PRO A 281 13.89 6.80 25.39
N LYS A 282 13.96 7.40 26.58
CA LYS A 282 12.94 8.35 27.08
C LYS A 282 12.93 9.68 26.37
N GLU A 283 14.05 10.05 25.74
CA GLU A 283 14.23 11.29 24.97
C GLU A 283 13.62 11.20 23.56
N LYS A 284 13.29 10.00 23.10
CA LYS A 284 12.70 9.77 21.79
C LYS A 284 11.19 9.57 21.87
N LYS A 285 10.48 9.94 20.81
CA LYS A 285 9.06 9.61 20.65
C LYS A 285 8.89 8.25 19.96
N LEU A 286 8.08 7.39 20.56
CA LEU A 286 7.64 6.14 19.93
C LEU A 286 6.34 6.39 19.15
N PHE A 287 6.39 6.31 17.84
CA PHE A 287 5.19 6.30 16.99
C PHE A 287 4.69 4.86 16.87
N ALA A 288 3.78 4.49 17.78
CA ALA A 288 3.29 3.13 17.89
C ALA A 288 2.19 2.83 16.88
N GLY A 289 2.47 1.98 15.92
CA GLY A 289 1.57 1.54 14.85
C GLY A 289 0.48 0.59 15.35
N LEU A 290 -0.54 1.11 16.00
CA LEU A 290 -1.59 0.37 16.71
C LEU A 290 -2.95 0.37 16.00
N VAL A 291 -3.17 1.26 15.03
CA VAL A 291 -4.38 1.28 14.19
C VAL A 291 -4.02 0.71 12.81
N ASN A 292 -4.66 -0.39 12.43
CA ASN A 292 -4.29 -1.11 11.23
C ASN A 292 -4.55 -0.29 9.95
N GLY A 293 -3.48 0.06 9.23
CA GLY A 293 -3.53 0.80 7.97
C GLY A 293 -3.75 -0.07 6.73
N LYS A 294 -3.76 -1.40 6.86
CA LYS A 294 -3.75 -2.36 5.75
C LYS A 294 -5.04 -3.16 5.60
N ASN A 295 -5.85 -3.26 6.65
CA ASN A 295 -7.14 -3.93 6.59
C ASN A 295 -8.29 -2.99 6.99
N ILE A 296 -9.50 -3.44 6.71
CA ILE A 296 -10.73 -2.67 6.89
C ILE A 296 -11.42 -2.88 8.24
N TRP A 297 -10.86 -3.69 9.12
CA TRP A 297 -11.49 -4.00 10.40
C TRP A 297 -11.34 -2.85 11.39
N LYS A 298 -12.39 -2.62 12.16
CA LYS A 298 -12.39 -1.67 13.27
C LYS A 298 -11.36 -2.07 14.32
N ASN A 299 -10.71 -1.10 14.94
CA ASN A 299 -9.75 -1.32 16.02
C ASN A 299 -10.44 -1.83 17.28
N HIS A 300 -9.83 -2.81 17.95
CA HIS A 300 -10.27 -3.36 19.22
C HIS A 300 -9.62 -2.56 20.35
N TYR A 301 -10.38 -1.64 20.95
CA TYR A 301 -9.84 -0.66 21.89
C TYR A 301 -9.24 -1.28 23.15
N ASP A 302 -9.82 -2.37 23.68
CA ASP A 302 -9.22 -3.09 24.82
C ASP A 302 -7.78 -3.50 24.56
N LYS A 303 -7.55 -4.12 23.39
CA LYS A 303 -6.21 -4.61 23.03
C LYS A 303 -5.23 -3.47 22.83
N THR A 304 -5.68 -2.42 22.14
CA THR A 304 -4.84 -1.25 21.84
C THR A 304 -4.50 -0.48 23.11
N LEU A 305 -5.48 -0.19 23.97
CA LEU A 305 -5.26 0.55 25.22
C LEU A 305 -4.41 -0.23 26.23
N LYS A 306 -4.48 -1.57 26.20
CA LYS A 306 -3.58 -2.39 27.01
C LYS A 306 -2.12 -2.14 26.63
N ILE A 307 -1.78 -2.18 25.33
CA ILE A 307 -0.41 -1.91 24.87
C ILE A 307 0.00 -0.47 25.20
N VAL A 308 -0.90 0.50 24.98
CA VAL A 308 -0.63 1.91 25.31
C VAL A 308 -0.29 2.08 26.81
N ASN A 309 -1.04 1.42 27.69
CA ASN A 309 -0.77 1.47 29.14
C ASN A 309 0.56 0.79 29.48
N GLU A 310 0.88 -0.36 28.88
CA GLU A 310 2.17 -1.04 29.08
C GLU A 310 3.37 -0.16 28.67
N LEU A 311 3.24 0.60 27.58
CA LEU A 311 4.24 1.56 27.13
C LEU A 311 4.34 2.76 28.08
N ALA A 312 3.20 3.27 28.55
CA ALA A 312 3.15 4.37 29.53
C ALA A 312 3.77 3.98 30.88
N ASP A 313 3.52 2.76 31.37
CA ASP A 313 4.10 2.24 32.61
C ASP A 313 5.63 2.14 32.53
N LYS A 314 6.18 1.94 31.32
CA LYS A 314 7.62 1.99 31.05
C LYS A 314 8.16 3.43 30.93
N GLY A 315 7.30 4.44 30.96
CA GLY A 315 7.65 5.87 30.82
C GLY A 315 8.06 6.27 29.41
N ILE A 316 7.55 5.60 28.39
CA ILE A 316 7.83 5.86 26.98
C ILE A 316 6.90 6.95 26.45
N ASP A 317 7.45 8.00 25.83
CA ASP A 317 6.67 9.06 25.17
C ASP A 317 6.05 8.51 23.87
N THR A 318 4.79 8.08 23.96
CA THR A 318 4.09 7.33 22.91
C THR A 318 3.13 8.22 22.13
N VAL A 319 3.19 8.12 20.80
CA VAL A 319 2.23 8.67 19.83
C VAL A 319 1.45 7.50 19.21
N ILE A 320 0.13 7.47 19.33
CA ILE A 320 -0.70 6.44 18.69
C ILE A 320 -0.73 6.70 17.18
N SER A 321 -0.27 5.72 16.40
CA SER A 321 -0.16 5.85 14.94
C SER A 321 -0.91 4.76 14.19
N THR A 322 -1.12 4.96 12.88
CA THR A 322 -1.45 3.86 11.98
C THR A 322 -0.26 2.94 11.82
N SER A 323 -0.50 1.64 11.61
CA SER A 323 0.58 0.64 11.45
C SER A 323 1.32 0.77 10.11
N CYS A 324 0.68 1.34 9.11
CA CYS A 324 1.24 1.73 7.81
C CYS A 324 0.36 2.82 7.20
N SER A 325 0.69 3.28 5.99
CA SER A 325 -0.12 4.26 5.28
C SER A 325 -1.56 3.78 5.05
N LEU A 326 -2.54 4.65 5.27
CA LEU A 326 -3.96 4.38 4.99
C LEU A 326 -4.26 4.27 3.48
N LEU A 327 -3.28 4.44 2.61
CA LEU A 327 -3.44 4.23 1.16
C LEU A 327 -3.88 2.80 0.81
N HIS A 328 -3.65 1.84 1.72
CA HIS A 328 -3.98 0.43 1.53
C HIS A 328 -5.43 0.08 1.90
N VAL A 329 -6.21 1.03 2.42
CA VAL A 329 -7.62 0.84 2.76
C VAL A 329 -8.51 1.79 1.95
N PRO A 330 -9.81 1.47 1.77
CA PRO A 330 -10.74 2.37 1.09
C PRO A 330 -10.90 3.70 1.82
N TYR A 331 -11.37 4.72 1.10
CA TYR A 331 -11.41 6.10 1.61
C TYR A 331 -12.41 6.29 2.76
N THR A 332 -13.67 5.88 2.60
CA THR A 332 -14.73 6.04 3.63
C THR A 332 -15.88 5.06 3.45
N LEU A 333 -16.43 4.59 4.57
CA LEU A 333 -17.68 3.80 4.64
C LEU A 333 -18.91 4.61 4.22
N GLY A 334 -18.87 5.94 4.27
CA GLY A 334 -19.97 6.80 3.89
C GLY A 334 -20.46 6.61 2.44
N ASN A 335 -19.69 5.93 1.59
CA ASN A 335 -20.05 5.61 0.22
C ASN A 335 -20.74 4.24 0.07
N GLU A 336 -20.84 3.43 1.14
CA GLU A 336 -21.35 2.06 1.10
C GLU A 336 -22.81 1.99 1.57
N GLU A 337 -23.74 2.23 0.64
CA GLU A 337 -25.19 2.31 0.95
C GLU A 337 -25.89 0.95 1.03
N LYS A 338 -25.34 -0.09 0.36
CA LYS A 338 -25.98 -1.41 0.24
C LYS A 338 -25.58 -2.41 1.31
N LEU A 339 -24.49 -2.17 2.03
CA LEU A 339 -24.06 -3.03 3.11
C LEU A 339 -24.91 -2.74 4.36
N SER A 340 -25.43 -3.79 4.99
CA SER A 340 -26.19 -3.65 6.22
C SER A 340 -25.32 -3.11 7.36
N LYS A 341 -25.96 -2.45 8.34
CA LYS A 341 -25.30 -1.94 9.54
C LYS A 341 -24.67 -3.03 10.39
N GLU A 342 -25.19 -4.25 10.31
CA GLU A 342 -24.62 -5.42 10.97
C GLU A 342 -23.17 -5.65 10.55
N TYR A 343 -22.86 -5.54 9.26
CA TYR A 343 -21.50 -5.68 8.73
C TYR A 343 -20.66 -4.43 8.93
N THR A 344 -21.21 -3.26 8.56
CA THR A 344 -20.45 -2.00 8.57
C THR A 344 -20.06 -1.55 9.97
N ALA A 345 -20.73 -2.04 11.03
CA ALA A 345 -20.34 -1.80 12.42
C ALA A 345 -18.92 -2.29 12.74
N TYR A 346 -18.45 -3.33 12.06
CA TYR A 346 -17.11 -3.90 12.23
C TYR A 346 -16.06 -3.35 11.26
N PHE A 347 -16.45 -2.47 10.34
CA PHE A 347 -15.54 -1.91 9.33
C PHE A 347 -15.08 -0.51 9.71
N SER A 348 -13.86 -0.21 9.26
CA SER A 348 -13.21 1.09 9.44
C SER A 348 -12.31 1.34 8.23
N PHE A 349 -12.69 2.30 7.40
CA PHE A 349 -11.90 2.75 6.25
C PHE A 349 -11.03 3.95 6.66
N ALA A 350 -10.34 4.59 5.74
CA ALA A 350 -9.35 5.61 6.09
C ALA A 350 -9.93 6.74 6.97
N LYS A 351 -11.08 7.31 6.61
CA LYS A 351 -11.73 8.35 7.44
C LYS A 351 -12.15 7.85 8.81
N GLU A 352 -12.69 6.66 8.87
CA GLU A 352 -13.15 6.06 10.13
C GLU A 352 -11.94 5.71 11.02
N LYS A 353 -10.80 5.32 10.45
CA LYS A 353 -9.54 5.10 11.21
C LYS A 353 -8.96 6.38 11.80
N LEU A 354 -9.17 7.53 11.17
CA LEU A 354 -8.83 8.82 11.80
C LEU A 354 -9.67 9.07 13.05
N VAL A 355 -10.95 8.68 13.02
CA VAL A 355 -11.83 8.77 14.20
C VAL A 355 -11.34 7.85 15.31
N GLU A 356 -10.98 6.61 14.98
CA GLU A 356 -10.40 5.65 15.93
C GLU A 356 -9.13 6.18 16.60
N LEU A 357 -8.20 6.77 15.82
CA LEU A 357 -7.00 7.40 16.37
C LEU A 357 -7.33 8.50 17.40
N ASN A 358 -8.26 9.40 17.06
CA ASN A 358 -8.67 10.48 17.95
C ASN A 358 -9.39 9.95 19.21
N GLU A 359 -10.26 8.95 19.05
CA GLU A 359 -10.96 8.30 20.18
C GLU A 359 -9.94 7.61 21.11
N LEU A 360 -9.02 6.82 20.57
CA LEU A 360 -7.95 6.16 21.33
C LEU A 360 -7.05 7.18 22.04
N GLY A 361 -6.66 8.27 21.37
CA GLY A 361 -5.88 9.34 21.98
C GLY A 361 -6.59 9.98 23.18
N LYS A 362 -7.91 10.22 23.08
CA LYS A 362 -8.73 10.76 24.18
C LYS A 362 -8.93 9.75 25.30
N LEU A 363 -9.14 8.47 24.99
CA LEU A 363 -9.31 7.40 25.98
C LEU A 363 -8.02 7.18 26.78
N ALA A 364 -6.87 7.18 26.10
CA ALA A 364 -5.58 7.01 26.74
C ALA A 364 -5.22 8.11 27.77
N ASP A 365 -5.80 9.31 27.65
CA ASP A 365 -5.62 10.39 28.63
C ASP A 365 -6.53 10.25 29.88
N LYS A 366 -7.48 9.32 29.87
CA LYS A 366 -8.43 9.14 30.95
C LYS A 366 -7.96 8.09 31.96
N LYS A 367 -7.98 8.42 33.26
CA LYS A 367 -7.69 7.46 34.33
C LYS A 367 -8.65 6.27 34.34
N ASN A 368 -9.91 6.49 33.94
CA ASN A 368 -11.00 5.51 34.00
C ASN A 368 -11.74 5.42 32.66
N TYR A 369 -11.02 5.07 31.60
CA TYR A 369 -11.59 5.00 30.26
C TYR A 369 -12.68 3.94 30.10
N CYS A 370 -12.74 2.93 30.99
CA CYS A 370 -13.76 1.89 30.97
C CYS A 370 -15.19 2.44 31.18
N ASP A 371 -15.31 3.61 31.79
CA ASP A 371 -16.62 4.26 32.00
C ASP A 371 -17.08 5.10 30.81
N ASP A 372 -16.20 5.31 29.81
CA ASP A 372 -16.49 6.11 28.63
C ASP A 372 -17.44 5.39 27.65
N GLU A 373 -18.45 6.10 27.14
CA GLU A 373 -19.44 5.54 26.23
C GLU A 373 -18.84 5.05 24.89
N VAL A 374 -17.77 5.69 24.41
CA VAL A 374 -17.07 5.28 23.17
C VAL A 374 -16.38 3.95 23.41
N TYR A 375 -15.70 3.80 24.56
CA TYR A 375 -15.07 2.55 24.95
C TYR A 375 -16.11 1.43 25.12
N LYS A 376 -17.20 1.67 25.88
CA LYS A 376 -18.27 0.69 26.11
C LYS A 376 -18.86 0.16 24.82
N LYS A 377 -19.18 1.05 23.88
CA LYS A 377 -19.70 0.65 22.56
C LYS A 377 -18.73 -0.23 21.77
N ASN A 378 -17.43 0.07 21.79
CA ASN A 378 -16.42 -0.75 21.15
C ASN A 378 -16.28 -2.12 21.85
N HIS A 379 -16.24 -2.12 23.19
CA HIS A 379 -16.18 -3.31 24.01
C HIS A 379 -17.38 -4.24 23.77
N GLU A 380 -18.61 -3.71 23.78
CA GLU A 380 -19.82 -4.45 23.46
C GLU A 380 -19.80 -5.06 22.05
N LEU A 381 -19.32 -4.31 21.05
CA LEU A 381 -19.22 -4.79 19.68
C LEU A 381 -18.32 -6.04 19.58
N PHE A 382 -17.17 -6.05 20.26
CA PHE A 382 -16.21 -7.15 20.18
C PHE A 382 -16.52 -8.32 21.12
N ASN A 383 -17.28 -8.10 22.19
CA ASN A 383 -17.77 -9.16 23.08
C ASN A 383 -19.15 -9.71 22.67
N GLY A 384 -19.82 -9.07 21.71
CA GLY A 384 -21.06 -9.54 21.13
C GLY A 384 -20.87 -10.77 20.23
N ASN A 385 -21.95 -11.47 19.95
CA ASN A 385 -21.95 -12.59 19.02
C ASN A 385 -21.92 -12.08 17.57
N ARG A 386 -20.77 -12.23 16.92
CA ARG A 386 -20.63 -11.99 15.48
C ARG A 386 -21.12 -13.23 14.73
N ASN A 387 -22.29 -13.14 14.08
CA ASN A 387 -22.82 -14.20 13.26
C ASN A 387 -21.99 -14.41 11.97
N CYS A 388 -20.85 -15.10 12.10
CA CYS A 388 -19.89 -15.30 11.01
C CYS A 388 -19.53 -16.79 10.81
N THR A 389 -20.28 -17.72 11.42
CA THR A 389 -20.03 -19.16 11.31
C THR A 389 -21.16 -19.87 10.58
N ASN A 390 -20.79 -20.79 9.69
CA ASN A 390 -21.72 -21.70 9.05
C ASN A 390 -21.61 -23.09 9.74
N ALA A 391 -22.71 -23.55 10.36
CA ALA A 391 -22.73 -24.81 11.12
C ALA A 391 -22.29 -26.03 10.28
N ASN A 392 -22.70 -26.08 9.00
CA ASN A 392 -22.34 -27.18 8.11
C ASN A 392 -20.84 -27.18 7.79
N VAL A 393 -20.24 -25.97 7.61
CA VAL A 393 -18.80 -25.84 7.39
C VAL A 393 -18.03 -26.24 8.65
N SER A 394 -18.47 -25.77 9.82
CA SER A 394 -17.85 -26.13 11.11
C SER A 394 -17.90 -27.62 11.37
N GLU A 395 -19.04 -28.27 11.11
CA GLU A 395 -19.18 -29.73 11.22
C GLU A 395 -18.25 -30.47 10.27
N ARG A 396 -18.12 -30.00 9.01
CA ARG A 396 -17.20 -30.61 8.04
C ARG A 396 -15.75 -30.46 8.47
N LEU A 397 -15.36 -29.27 8.94
CA LEU A 397 -14.00 -29.01 9.43
C LEU A 397 -13.64 -29.87 10.64
N SER A 398 -14.58 -30.10 11.57
CA SER A 398 -14.33 -30.94 12.75
C SER A 398 -14.07 -32.41 12.41
N LYS A 399 -14.41 -32.85 11.20
CA LYS A 399 -14.20 -34.21 10.71
C LYS A 399 -12.89 -34.39 9.93
N VAL A 400 -12.17 -33.31 9.64
CA VAL A 400 -10.88 -33.35 8.92
C VAL A 400 -9.81 -33.99 9.81
N LYS A 401 -9.10 -34.97 9.26
CA LYS A 401 -8.03 -35.73 9.93
C LYS A 401 -6.70 -35.48 9.24
N GLU A 402 -5.60 -35.83 9.89
CA GLU A 402 -4.26 -35.73 9.33
C GLU A 402 -4.10 -36.42 7.97
N ASP A 403 -4.74 -37.58 7.79
CA ASP A 403 -4.71 -38.32 6.53
C ASP A 403 -5.35 -37.56 5.37
N ASP A 404 -6.29 -36.65 5.63
CA ASP A 404 -6.94 -35.81 4.60
C ASP A 404 -5.98 -34.80 3.96
N TYR A 405 -4.87 -34.48 4.64
CA TYR A 405 -3.80 -33.62 4.10
C TYR A 405 -2.82 -34.37 3.19
N ILE A 406 -2.92 -35.72 3.15
CA ILE A 406 -2.04 -36.58 2.35
C ILE A 406 -2.67 -36.84 0.99
N ARG A 407 -2.07 -36.29 -0.06
CA ARG A 407 -2.52 -36.53 -1.43
C ARG A 407 -2.02 -37.87 -1.97
N LEU A 408 -2.92 -38.85 -2.10
CA LEU A 408 -2.64 -40.16 -2.69
C LEU A 408 -3.23 -40.26 -4.12
N PRO A 409 -2.67 -41.12 -4.99
CA PRO A 409 -1.37 -41.80 -4.85
C PRO A 409 -0.19 -40.81 -4.83
N LYS A 410 1.00 -41.31 -4.48
CA LYS A 410 2.25 -40.47 -4.44
C LYS A 410 2.52 -39.83 -5.81
N ARG A 411 3.25 -38.70 -5.81
CA ARG A 411 3.55 -37.93 -7.03
C ARG A 411 4.07 -38.77 -8.18
N SER A 412 5.00 -39.67 -7.93
CA SER A 412 5.59 -40.54 -8.95
C SER A 412 4.57 -41.48 -9.62
N GLU A 413 3.56 -41.97 -8.86
CA GLU A 413 2.47 -42.80 -9.38
C GLU A 413 1.47 -41.95 -10.16
N ARG A 414 1.08 -40.79 -9.61
CA ARG A 414 0.19 -39.85 -10.30
C ARG A 414 0.76 -39.39 -11.65
N GLN A 415 2.06 -39.09 -11.73
CA GLN A 415 2.70 -38.70 -12.99
C GLN A 415 2.59 -39.79 -14.07
N LYS A 416 2.73 -41.07 -13.70
CA LYS A 416 2.54 -42.19 -14.63
C LYS A 416 1.11 -42.26 -15.14
N LEU A 417 0.14 -42.25 -14.20
CA LEU A 417 -1.29 -42.27 -14.54
C LEU A 417 -1.69 -41.09 -15.43
N GLN A 418 -1.24 -39.89 -15.10
CA GLN A 418 -1.53 -38.69 -15.87
C GLN A 418 -0.90 -38.73 -17.28
N LYS A 419 0.32 -39.25 -17.40
CA LYS A 419 0.98 -39.41 -18.70
C LYS A 419 0.23 -40.40 -19.59
N GLU A 420 -0.28 -41.50 -19.03
CA GLU A 420 -1.06 -42.50 -19.74
C GLU A 420 -2.45 -41.99 -20.15
N GLU A 421 -3.09 -41.20 -19.27
CA GLU A 421 -4.45 -40.67 -19.48
C GLU A 421 -4.43 -39.49 -20.50
N PHE A 422 -3.58 -38.50 -20.28
CA PHE A 422 -3.62 -37.27 -21.09
C PHE A 422 -2.85 -37.41 -22.41
N LYS A 423 -1.88 -38.29 -22.50
CA LYS A 423 -1.05 -38.53 -23.72
C LYS A 423 -0.47 -37.25 -24.32
N LEU A 424 -0.15 -36.26 -23.46
CA LEU A 424 0.43 -35.01 -23.88
C LEU A 424 1.87 -35.20 -24.41
N PRO A 425 2.34 -34.35 -25.33
CA PRO A 425 3.73 -34.36 -25.75
C PRO A 425 4.67 -34.00 -24.59
N GLU A 426 5.98 -34.16 -24.79
CA GLU A 426 6.97 -33.89 -23.74
C GLU A 426 6.97 -32.43 -23.29
N LEU A 427 6.73 -31.50 -24.20
CA LEU A 427 6.61 -30.05 -23.98
C LEU A 427 5.24 -29.56 -24.45
N PRO A 428 4.16 -29.78 -23.67
CA PRO A 428 2.83 -29.39 -24.09
C PRO A 428 2.65 -27.87 -24.08
N THR A 429 1.96 -27.38 -25.09
CA THR A 429 1.61 -25.96 -25.20
C THR A 429 0.29 -25.67 -24.50
N THR A 430 0.17 -24.49 -23.90
CA THR A 430 -1.06 -23.97 -23.30
C THR A 430 -0.99 -22.43 -23.24
N THR A 431 -2.08 -21.79 -22.79
CA THR A 431 -2.13 -20.34 -22.54
C THR A 431 -2.31 -20.06 -21.04
N ILE A 432 -2.29 -18.75 -20.65
CA ILE A 432 -2.46 -18.35 -19.23
C ILE A 432 -3.89 -18.59 -18.71
N GLY A 433 -4.88 -18.85 -19.55
CA GLY A 433 -6.27 -19.08 -19.16
C GLY A 433 -7.22 -17.99 -19.65
N SER A 434 -6.97 -16.71 -19.37
CA SER A 434 -7.81 -15.61 -19.79
C SER A 434 -7.46 -15.10 -21.20
N PHE A 435 -8.49 -14.92 -22.04
CA PHE A 435 -8.40 -14.28 -23.35
C PHE A 435 -8.82 -12.82 -23.26
N PRO A 436 -8.48 -11.97 -24.26
CA PRO A 436 -8.82 -10.56 -24.25
C PRO A 436 -10.31 -10.30 -24.08
N GLN A 437 -10.66 -9.44 -23.14
CA GLN A 437 -12.02 -8.98 -22.89
C GLN A 437 -12.45 -7.99 -23.99
N THR A 438 -13.05 -8.48 -25.05
CA THR A 438 -13.53 -7.68 -26.18
C THR A 438 -14.69 -6.76 -25.81
N LYS A 439 -15.03 -5.79 -26.70
CA LYS A 439 -16.10 -4.82 -26.43
C LYS A 439 -17.45 -5.49 -26.22
N ASP A 440 -17.77 -6.52 -27.00
CA ASP A 440 -19.02 -7.29 -26.93
C ASP A 440 -19.11 -8.11 -25.62
N VAL A 441 -18.03 -8.73 -25.16
CA VAL A 441 -17.96 -9.42 -23.86
C VAL A 441 -18.22 -8.45 -22.71
N LYS A 442 -17.56 -7.27 -22.75
CA LYS A 442 -17.79 -6.22 -21.72
C LYS A 442 -19.23 -5.70 -21.76
N ALA A 443 -19.78 -5.48 -22.96
CA ALA A 443 -21.16 -5.02 -23.13
C ALA A 443 -22.18 -6.05 -22.61
N ASN A 444 -21.97 -7.36 -22.90
CA ASN A 444 -22.82 -8.45 -22.41
C ASN A 444 -22.89 -8.47 -20.87
N ARG A 445 -21.73 -8.40 -20.21
CA ARG A 445 -21.63 -8.36 -18.74
C ARG A 445 -22.30 -7.11 -18.15
N SER A 446 -22.08 -5.95 -18.77
CA SER A 446 -22.69 -4.70 -18.31
C SER A 446 -24.21 -4.70 -18.45
N ALA A 447 -24.74 -5.22 -19.57
CA ALA A 447 -26.18 -5.35 -19.79
C ALA A 447 -26.84 -6.29 -18.77
N PHE A 448 -26.19 -7.43 -18.47
CA PHE A 448 -26.65 -8.34 -17.42
C PHE A 448 -26.66 -7.65 -16.03
N LYS A 449 -25.56 -6.99 -15.65
CA LYS A 449 -25.48 -6.26 -14.36
C LYS A 449 -26.53 -5.13 -14.21
N ARG A 450 -27.01 -4.55 -15.33
CA ARG A 450 -28.09 -3.56 -15.34
C ARG A 450 -29.48 -4.16 -15.42
N GLY A 451 -29.63 -5.47 -15.55
CA GLY A 451 -30.91 -6.16 -15.71
C GLY A 451 -31.53 -6.02 -17.12
N GLU A 452 -30.75 -5.60 -18.13
CA GLU A 452 -31.16 -5.48 -19.53
C GLU A 452 -31.14 -6.82 -20.27
N LYS A 453 -30.50 -7.84 -19.68
CA LYS A 453 -30.45 -9.23 -20.15
C LYS A 453 -30.79 -10.17 -19.03
N THR A 454 -31.47 -11.26 -19.38
CA THR A 454 -31.69 -12.39 -18.48
C THR A 454 -30.39 -13.16 -18.24
N GLU A 455 -30.34 -13.93 -17.16
CA GLU A 455 -29.22 -14.81 -16.85
C GLU A 455 -28.97 -15.82 -17.97
N GLN A 456 -30.03 -16.39 -18.54
CA GLN A 456 -29.96 -17.34 -19.65
C GLN A 456 -29.30 -16.73 -20.88
N GLU A 457 -29.68 -15.52 -21.30
CA GLU A 457 -29.07 -14.80 -22.42
C GLU A 457 -27.59 -14.48 -22.18
N TYR A 458 -27.24 -14.13 -20.93
CA TYR A 458 -25.85 -13.87 -20.54
C TYR A 458 -25.01 -15.15 -20.63
N ILE A 459 -25.51 -16.27 -20.11
CA ILE A 459 -24.85 -17.58 -20.13
C ILE A 459 -24.66 -18.09 -21.57
N GLU A 460 -25.70 -18.03 -22.41
CA GLU A 460 -25.63 -18.53 -23.80
C GLU A 460 -24.62 -17.72 -24.63
N PHE A 461 -24.53 -16.41 -24.42
CA PHE A 461 -23.49 -15.61 -25.06
C PHE A 461 -22.08 -16.06 -24.64
N ASN A 462 -21.84 -16.28 -23.34
CA ASN A 462 -20.55 -16.73 -22.83
C ASN A 462 -20.20 -18.12 -23.36
N LYS A 463 -21.15 -19.08 -23.38
CA LYS A 463 -20.94 -20.41 -23.98
C LYS A 463 -20.49 -20.33 -25.44
N LYS A 464 -21.13 -19.46 -26.22
CA LYS A 464 -20.74 -19.25 -27.61
C LYS A 464 -19.30 -18.74 -27.72
N LYS A 465 -18.91 -17.76 -26.90
CA LYS A 465 -17.54 -17.22 -26.87
C LYS A 465 -16.51 -18.26 -26.44
N ILE A 466 -16.85 -19.10 -25.46
CA ILE A 466 -16.01 -20.21 -25.02
C ILE A 466 -15.81 -21.22 -26.16
N ALA A 467 -16.89 -21.61 -26.82
CA ALA A 467 -16.82 -22.53 -27.97
C ALA A 467 -15.95 -21.98 -29.11
N GLU A 468 -16.13 -20.70 -29.47
CA GLU A 468 -15.29 -20.04 -30.47
C GLU A 468 -13.81 -20.06 -30.05
N CYS A 469 -13.51 -19.80 -28.79
CA CYS A 469 -12.16 -19.79 -28.24
C CYS A 469 -11.52 -21.19 -28.23
N VAL A 470 -12.26 -22.21 -27.85
CA VAL A 470 -11.78 -23.60 -27.84
C VAL A 470 -11.49 -24.09 -29.25
N ASN A 471 -12.43 -23.90 -30.18
CA ASN A 471 -12.22 -24.27 -31.58
C ASN A 471 -10.99 -23.62 -32.18
N TRP A 472 -10.78 -22.32 -31.91
CA TRP A 472 -9.60 -21.61 -32.39
C TRP A 472 -8.30 -22.17 -31.82
N GLN A 473 -8.27 -22.56 -30.55
CA GLN A 473 -7.10 -23.20 -29.95
C GLN A 473 -6.79 -24.57 -30.57
N GLU A 474 -7.83 -25.35 -30.91
CA GLU A 474 -7.69 -26.62 -31.64
C GLU A 474 -7.12 -26.39 -33.05
N GLU A 475 -7.66 -25.40 -33.79
CA GLU A 475 -7.19 -25.05 -35.14
C GLU A 475 -5.70 -24.68 -35.19
N ILE A 476 -5.20 -23.94 -34.17
CA ILE A 476 -3.79 -23.56 -34.09
C ILE A 476 -2.89 -24.58 -33.40
N GLY A 477 -3.45 -25.70 -32.92
CA GLY A 477 -2.70 -26.84 -32.40
C GLY A 477 -2.20 -26.66 -30.97
N ILE A 478 -2.96 -26.00 -30.08
CA ILE A 478 -2.67 -25.95 -28.63
C ILE A 478 -2.97 -27.30 -27.99
N ASP A 479 -2.05 -27.85 -27.18
CA ASP A 479 -2.20 -29.20 -26.58
C ASP A 479 -3.14 -29.21 -25.38
N VAL A 480 -3.13 -28.16 -24.53
CA VAL A 480 -3.98 -28.03 -23.34
C VAL A 480 -4.83 -26.79 -23.49
N LEU A 481 -6.13 -27.00 -23.73
CA LEU A 481 -7.09 -25.95 -24.03
C LEU A 481 -7.56 -25.24 -22.76
N VAL A 482 -7.89 -23.95 -22.90
CA VAL A 482 -8.51 -23.14 -21.86
C VAL A 482 -9.81 -22.54 -22.37
N HIS A 483 -10.79 -22.29 -21.47
CA HIS A 483 -12.09 -21.75 -21.88
C HIS A 483 -12.11 -20.24 -22.12
N GLY A 484 -11.02 -19.50 -21.84
CA GLY A 484 -10.84 -18.07 -22.15
C GLY A 484 -11.41 -17.12 -21.09
N GLU A 485 -12.11 -17.59 -20.07
CA GLU A 485 -12.59 -16.83 -18.90
C GLU A 485 -13.48 -15.62 -19.22
N TYR A 486 -14.39 -15.76 -20.19
CA TYR A 486 -15.25 -14.66 -20.67
C TYR A 486 -16.28 -14.20 -19.63
N GLU A 487 -16.71 -15.07 -18.72
CA GLU A 487 -17.59 -14.77 -17.60
C GLU A 487 -16.88 -14.01 -16.47
N ARG A 488 -15.55 -14.11 -16.38
CA ARG A 488 -14.73 -13.57 -15.30
C ARG A 488 -14.20 -12.17 -15.61
N ASN A 489 -14.41 -11.24 -14.70
CA ASN A 489 -13.81 -9.90 -14.77
C ASN A 489 -12.51 -9.85 -13.93
N ASP A 490 -12.63 -10.11 -12.64
CA ASP A 490 -11.53 -10.24 -11.69
C ASP A 490 -11.59 -11.61 -11.03
N MET A 491 -10.45 -12.27 -10.85
CA MET A 491 -10.41 -13.63 -10.31
C MET A 491 -10.94 -13.67 -8.88
N VAL A 492 -10.55 -12.74 -8.03
CA VAL A 492 -10.92 -12.76 -6.62
C VAL A 492 -12.40 -12.41 -6.45
N GLU A 493 -12.91 -11.41 -7.21
CA GLU A 493 -14.34 -11.06 -7.24
C GLU A 493 -15.18 -12.26 -7.69
N TYR A 494 -14.82 -12.89 -8.79
CA TYR A 494 -15.57 -14.02 -9.37
C TYR A 494 -15.70 -15.21 -8.42
N PHE A 495 -14.56 -15.66 -7.85
CA PHE A 495 -14.60 -16.79 -6.91
C PHE A 495 -15.26 -16.42 -5.58
N GLY A 496 -15.03 -15.21 -5.09
CA GLY A 496 -15.71 -14.74 -3.89
C GLY A 496 -17.24 -14.69 -4.05
N GLU A 497 -17.76 -14.22 -5.20
CA GLU A 497 -19.20 -14.22 -5.50
C GLU A 497 -19.81 -15.65 -5.51
N SER A 498 -18.98 -16.68 -5.75
CA SER A 498 -19.39 -18.08 -5.79
C SER A 498 -19.27 -18.79 -4.42
N LEU A 499 -18.70 -18.16 -3.41
CA LEU A 499 -18.44 -18.72 -2.09
C LEU A 499 -19.30 -18.06 -1.02
N GLY A 500 -19.84 -18.84 -0.09
CA GLY A 500 -20.49 -18.29 1.11
C GLY A 500 -19.48 -17.57 2.01
N GLY A 501 -19.95 -16.58 2.78
CA GLY A 501 -19.12 -15.85 3.73
C GLY A 501 -18.33 -14.67 3.14
N PHE A 502 -18.49 -14.36 1.86
CA PHE A 502 -17.90 -13.17 1.22
C PHE A 502 -18.91 -12.04 1.13
N LEU A 503 -18.43 -10.80 1.34
CA LEU A 503 -19.19 -9.57 1.14
C LEU A 503 -18.51 -8.71 0.08
N PHE A 504 -19.33 -7.98 -0.68
CA PHE A 504 -18.88 -7.10 -1.76
C PHE A 504 -19.30 -5.66 -1.51
N THR A 505 -18.37 -4.76 -1.67
CA THR A 505 -18.57 -3.31 -1.54
C THR A 505 -18.95 -2.68 -2.88
N GLN A 506 -19.55 -1.49 -2.83
CA GLN A 506 -19.87 -0.73 -4.04
C GLN A 506 -18.72 0.17 -4.48
N LYS A 507 -18.11 0.89 -3.53
CA LYS A 507 -17.15 1.96 -3.79
C LYS A 507 -15.88 1.89 -2.93
N ALA A 508 -15.62 0.76 -2.27
CA ALA A 508 -14.43 0.54 -1.45
C ALA A 508 -13.18 0.30 -2.33
N TRP A 509 -12.85 1.29 -3.13
CA TRP A 509 -11.71 1.24 -4.04
C TRP A 509 -10.39 1.45 -3.29
N VAL A 510 -9.42 0.59 -3.57
CA VAL A 510 -8.03 0.68 -3.12
C VAL A 510 -7.13 0.79 -4.34
N GLN A 511 -6.14 1.67 -4.29
CA GLN A 511 -5.18 1.83 -5.37
C GLN A 511 -4.20 0.65 -5.42
N SER A 512 -3.99 0.10 -6.61
CA SER A 512 -3.00 -0.97 -6.85
C SER A 512 -1.71 -0.41 -7.46
N TYR A 513 -1.83 0.38 -8.52
CA TYR A 513 -0.74 1.15 -9.12
C TYR A 513 -1.30 2.20 -10.07
N GLY A 514 -0.65 3.36 -10.16
CA GLY A 514 -1.06 4.43 -11.06
C GLY A 514 -2.56 4.72 -10.96
N THR A 515 -3.29 4.58 -12.06
CA THR A 515 -4.75 4.76 -12.10
C THR A 515 -5.54 3.49 -11.84
N ARG A 516 -4.89 2.33 -11.67
CA ARG A 516 -5.57 1.07 -11.39
C ARG A 516 -6.01 0.98 -9.94
N CYS A 517 -7.31 0.80 -9.75
CA CYS A 517 -7.93 0.55 -8.46
C CYS A 517 -8.64 -0.80 -8.46
N VAL A 518 -8.67 -1.46 -7.32
CA VAL A 518 -9.35 -2.73 -7.08
C VAL A 518 -10.35 -2.58 -5.94
N LYS A 519 -11.36 -3.43 -5.89
CA LYS A 519 -12.28 -3.59 -4.76
C LYS A 519 -12.12 -5.00 -4.20
N PRO A 520 -11.26 -5.20 -3.21
CA PRO A 520 -11.10 -6.51 -2.60
C PRO A 520 -12.43 -6.97 -1.97
N PRO A 521 -12.86 -8.23 -2.16
CA PRO A 521 -13.97 -8.77 -1.40
C PRO A 521 -13.59 -8.91 0.07
N ILE A 522 -14.60 -8.90 0.93
CA ILE A 522 -14.44 -9.00 2.38
C ILE A 522 -14.75 -10.44 2.78
N ILE A 523 -13.84 -11.10 3.48
CA ILE A 523 -14.07 -12.41 4.08
C ILE A 523 -14.72 -12.17 5.43
N TRP A 524 -16.02 -12.45 5.53
CA TRP A 524 -16.79 -12.24 6.74
C TRP A 524 -16.82 -13.48 7.64
N GLY A 525 -16.99 -14.67 7.06
CA GLY A 525 -17.08 -15.93 7.82
C GLY A 525 -17.15 -17.18 6.97
#